data_c843bc8e9201b544a911ca676fb48c60
#
_entry.id   c843bc8e9201b544a911ca676fb48c60
#
_cell.length_a   1.000
_cell.length_b   1.000
_cell.length_c   1.000
_cell.angle_alpha   90.00
_cell.angle_beta   90.00
_cell.angle_gamma   90.00
#
_symmetry.space_group_name_H-M   'P 1'
#
loop_
_entity.id
_entity.type
_entity.pdbx_description
1 polymer ?
#
loop_
_entity_poly.entity_id
_entity_poly.type
_entity_poly.pdbx_seq_one_letter_code
_entity_poly.pdbx_strand_id
1 'polypeptide(L)'
;MMQPVINAPEIATAREQQLFNGKNFHVFIYNKTDSISVLHQHDYYEFTLVLTGRYFQEINGKRVLLERGDFVFIPLGSHHQSFYEFGATRILNVGISKRFFEQHYLPLL
;
A
#
# COMPACT_ATOMS: atom_id res chain seq x y z
N MET A 1 -17.99 -18.76 32.18
CA MET A 1 -16.62 -18.54 31.72
C MET A 1 -16.65 -17.63 30.51
N MET A 2 -15.89 -16.58 30.58
CA MET A 2 -15.83 -15.68 29.45
C MET A 2 -14.98 -16.26 28.33
N GLN A 3 -15.51 -16.20 27.12
CA GLN A 3 -14.72 -16.50 25.92
C GLN A 3 -13.62 -15.46 25.75
N PRO A 4 -12.39 -15.83 25.35
CA PRO A 4 -11.40 -14.84 24.98
C PRO A 4 -11.93 -14.02 23.83
N VAL A 5 -11.84 -12.70 23.97
CA VAL A 5 -12.20 -11.80 22.88
C VAL A 5 -11.09 -11.88 21.84
N ILE A 6 -11.43 -12.38 20.66
CA ILE A 6 -10.53 -12.33 19.53
C ILE A 6 -10.67 -10.95 18.93
N ASN A 7 -9.74 -10.07 19.24
CA ASN A 7 -9.71 -8.75 18.63
C ASN A 7 -9.39 -8.89 17.14
N ALA A 8 -10.11 -8.14 16.31
CA ALA A 8 -9.73 -7.98 14.94
C ALA A 8 -8.29 -7.44 14.86
N PRO A 9 -7.49 -7.84 13.85
CA PRO A 9 -6.16 -7.27 13.69
C PRO A 9 -6.23 -5.75 13.67
N GLU A 10 -5.39 -5.12 14.47
CA GLU A 10 -5.30 -3.68 14.48
C GLU A 10 -4.71 -3.22 13.14
N ILE A 11 -5.37 -2.26 12.49
CA ILE A 11 -4.95 -1.72 11.22
C ILE A 11 -4.04 -0.51 11.50
N ALA A 12 -2.76 -0.66 11.17
CA ALA A 12 -1.82 0.44 11.27
C ALA A 12 -2.15 1.53 10.25
N THR A 13 -1.90 2.78 10.60
CA THR A 13 -2.06 3.91 9.68
C THR A 13 -0.71 4.52 9.36
N ALA A 14 -0.34 4.48 8.08
CA ALA A 14 0.81 5.24 7.57
C ALA A 14 0.36 6.68 7.31
N ARG A 15 1.08 7.63 7.88
CA ARG A 15 0.69 9.04 7.83
C ARG A 15 1.63 9.85 6.96
N GLU A 16 1.03 10.67 6.12
CA GLU A 16 1.73 11.64 5.29
C GLU A 16 2.69 12.51 6.11
N GLN A 17 2.24 13.00 7.26
CA GLN A 17 3.04 13.84 8.14
C GLN A 17 4.38 13.20 8.53
N GLN A 18 4.41 11.87 8.67
CA GLN A 18 5.59 11.13 9.07
C GLN A 18 6.53 10.80 7.89
N LEU A 19 5.97 10.64 6.71
CA LEU A 19 6.68 10.07 5.56
C LEU A 19 7.08 11.09 4.50
N PHE A 20 6.29 12.15 4.33
CA PHE A 20 6.46 13.05 3.19
C PHE A 20 7.41 14.22 3.45
N ASN A 21 7.78 14.46 4.70
CA ASN A 21 8.70 15.53 5.08
C ASN A 21 8.29 16.89 4.48
N GLY A 22 6.98 17.21 4.53
CA GLY A 22 6.43 18.46 4.00
C GLY A 22 6.30 18.52 2.48
N LYS A 23 6.62 17.44 1.77
CA LYS A 23 6.54 17.38 0.32
C LYS A 23 5.22 16.76 -0.13
N ASN A 24 4.92 16.87 -1.43
CA ASN A 24 3.69 16.32 -2.02
C ASN A 24 3.80 14.86 -2.45
N PHE A 25 5.03 14.36 -2.55
CA PHE A 25 5.31 13.01 -3.03
C PHE A 25 6.27 12.30 -2.09
N HIS A 26 6.11 10.98 -2.06
CA HIS A 26 7.00 10.09 -1.34
C HIS A 26 7.24 8.87 -2.21
N VAL A 27 8.50 8.64 -2.62
CA VAL A 27 8.84 7.61 -3.60
C VAL A 27 9.84 6.65 -2.98
N PHE A 28 9.52 5.36 -3.03
CA PHE A 28 10.38 4.29 -2.56
C PHE A 28 10.49 3.17 -3.57
N ILE A 29 11.66 2.53 -3.58
CA ILE A 29 11.84 1.23 -4.21
C ILE A 29 12.04 0.21 -3.08
N TYR A 30 11.18 -0.80 -3.03
CA TYR A 30 11.27 -1.89 -2.09
C TYR A 30 11.84 -3.13 -2.76
N ASN A 31 12.73 -3.81 -2.04
CA ASN A 31 13.19 -5.14 -2.37
C ASN A 31 12.70 -6.08 -1.27
N LYS A 32 11.79 -6.98 -1.60
CA LYS A 32 11.16 -7.88 -0.65
C LYS A 32 11.31 -9.33 -1.08
N THR A 33 11.45 -10.20 -0.09
CA THR A 33 11.54 -11.64 -0.32
C THR A 33 10.95 -12.37 0.90
N ASP A 34 10.12 -13.38 0.66
CA ASP A 34 9.56 -14.28 1.67
C ASP A 34 9.06 -13.54 2.92
N SER A 35 8.22 -12.53 2.72
CA SER A 35 7.73 -11.69 3.79
C SER A 35 6.27 -11.30 3.59
N ILE A 36 5.64 -10.86 4.67
CA ILE A 36 4.27 -10.36 4.68
C ILE A 36 4.33 -8.98 5.32
N SER A 37 3.75 -7.98 4.66
CA SER A 37 3.66 -6.65 5.24
C SER A 37 2.59 -6.59 6.33
N VAL A 38 2.68 -5.59 7.18
CA VAL A 38 1.62 -5.29 8.15
C VAL A 38 0.36 -4.85 7.39
N LEU A 39 -0.80 -5.31 7.84
CA LEU A 39 -2.07 -4.78 7.34
C LEU A 39 -2.15 -3.30 7.71
N HIS A 40 -2.29 -2.42 6.74
CA HIS A 40 -2.25 -0.98 6.96
C HIS A 40 -3.14 -0.20 6.00
N GLN A 41 -3.37 1.03 6.35
CA GLN A 41 -4.04 2.04 5.54
C GLN A 41 -3.20 3.32 5.56
N HIS A 42 -3.53 4.28 4.69
CA HIS A 42 -2.83 5.56 4.65
C HIS A 42 -3.80 6.74 4.60
N ASP A 43 -3.32 7.89 5.03
CA ASP A 43 -4.01 9.17 4.88
C ASP A 43 -3.56 9.93 3.61
N TYR A 44 -2.96 9.21 2.66
CA TYR A 44 -2.51 9.70 1.37
C TYR A 44 -2.85 8.69 0.28
N TYR A 45 -2.77 9.09 -0.98
CA TYR A 45 -2.95 8.19 -2.12
C TYR A 45 -1.67 7.46 -2.44
N GLU A 46 -1.78 6.21 -2.88
CA GLU A 46 -0.61 5.38 -3.17
C GLU A 46 -0.76 4.67 -4.51
N PHE A 47 0.36 4.60 -5.23
CA PHE A 47 0.49 3.79 -6.44
C PHE A 47 1.64 2.81 -6.25
N THR A 48 1.46 1.60 -6.76
CA THR A 48 2.51 0.58 -6.75
C THR A 48 2.70 0.02 -8.15
N LEU A 49 3.93 0.00 -8.61
CA LEU A 49 4.33 -0.61 -9.88
C LEU A 49 5.30 -1.76 -9.60
N VAL A 50 5.02 -2.94 -10.15
CA VAL A 50 5.91 -4.09 -10.03
C VAL A 50 7.02 -3.97 -11.06
N LEU A 51 8.26 -3.82 -10.59
CA LEU A 51 9.44 -3.71 -11.44
C LEU A 51 9.99 -5.06 -11.84
N THR A 52 10.08 -5.99 -10.88
CA THR A 52 10.51 -7.37 -11.11
C THR A 52 9.82 -8.30 -10.11
N GLY A 53 9.67 -9.57 -10.48
CA GLY A 53 9.02 -10.56 -9.62
C GLY A 53 7.51 -10.45 -9.67
N ARG A 54 6.88 -11.01 -8.65
CA ARG A 54 5.42 -11.01 -8.49
C ARG A 54 5.07 -11.21 -7.02
N TYR A 55 3.89 -10.73 -6.63
CA TYR A 55 3.40 -10.88 -5.27
C TYR A 55 1.89 -10.74 -5.22
N PHE A 56 1.29 -11.19 -4.13
CA PHE A 56 -0.13 -10.93 -3.86
C PHE A 56 -0.30 -9.63 -3.10
N GLN A 57 -1.22 -8.80 -3.57
CA GLN A 57 -1.72 -7.63 -2.87
C GLN A 57 -3.15 -7.90 -2.45
N GLU A 58 -3.45 -7.75 -1.17
CA GLU A 58 -4.80 -7.84 -0.66
C GLU A 58 -5.31 -6.44 -0.33
N ILE A 59 -6.37 -6.01 -1.01
CA ILE A 59 -6.95 -4.67 -0.86
C ILE A 59 -8.39 -4.84 -0.42
N ASN A 60 -8.73 -4.30 0.75
CA ASN A 60 -10.05 -4.45 1.35
C ASN A 60 -10.52 -5.91 1.38
N GLY A 61 -9.61 -6.82 1.70
CA GLY A 61 -9.88 -8.24 1.77
C GLY A 61 -9.87 -8.98 0.44
N LYS A 62 -9.70 -8.30 -0.68
CA LYS A 62 -9.66 -8.91 -2.00
C LYS A 62 -8.21 -9.11 -2.45
N ARG A 63 -7.83 -10.35 -2.73
CA ARG A 63 -6.47 -10.71 -3.12
C ARG A 63 -6.31 -10.65 -4.63
N VAL A 64 -5.23 -10.01 -5.08
CA VAL A 64 -4.87 -9.84 -6.49
C VAL A 64 -3.41 -10.22 -6.67
N LEU A 65 -3.11 -11.04 -7.68
CA LEU A 65 -1.73 -11.33 -8.07
C LEU A 65 -1.24 -10.19 -8.97
N LEU A 66 -0.12 -9.59 -8.58
CA LEU A 66 0.55 -8.55 -9.34
C LEU A 66 1.88 -9.07 -9.87
N GLU A 67 2.11 -8.87 -11.16
CA GLU A 67 3.30 -9.32 -11.86
C GLU A 67 4.06 -8.13 -12.45
N ARG A 68 5.27 -8.38 -12.96
CA ARG A 68 6.10 -7.35 -13.58
C ARG A 68 5.31 -6.51 -14.58
N GLY A 69 5.36 -5.20 -14.42
CA GLY A 69 4.65 -4.25 -15.24
C GLY A 69 3.24 -3.92 -14.78
N ASP A 70 2.70 -4.69 -13.83
CA ASP A 70 1.39 -4.39 -13.26
C ASP A 70 1.47 -3.17 -12.35
N PHE A 71 0.38 -2.42 -12.35
CA PHE A 71 0.23 -1.18 -11.61
C PHE A 71 -1.06 -1.26 -10.80
N VAL A 72 -1.00 -0.82 -9.54
CA VAL A 72 -2.19 -0.75 -8.68
C VAL A 72 -2.27 0.61 -8.00
N PHE A 73 -3.48 1.13 -7.96
CA PHE A 73 -3.82 2.35 -7.22
C PHE A 73 -4.55 1.96 -5.93
N ILE A 74 -4.08 2.52 -4.81
CA ILE A 74 -4.70 2.30 -3.50
C ILE A 74 -5.31 3.60 -3.03
N PRO A 75 -6.65 3.73 -3.11
CA PRO A 75 -7.33 4.96 -2.72
C PRO A 75 -7.35 5.16 -1.21
N LEU A 76 -7.65 6.38 -0.79
CA LEU A 76 -7.89 6.69 0.62
C LEU A 76 -8.99 5.81 1.20
N GLY A 77 -8.83 5.45 2.46
CA GLY A 77 -9.79 4.64 3.17
C GLY A 77 -9.65 3.14 2.92
N SER A 78 -8.81 2.74 1.96
CA SER A 78 -8.52 1.34 1.72
C SER A 78 -7.47 0.84 2.69
N HIS A 79 -7.65 -0.39 3.16
CA HIS A 79 -6.62 -1.11 3.89
C HIS A 79 -6.03 -2.19 3.00
N HIS A 80 -4.73 -2.43 3.13
CA HIS A 80 -4.06 -3.41 2.29
C HIS A 80 -2.92 -4.11 3.00
N GLN A 81 -2.52 -5.25 2.41
CA GLN A 81 -1.45 -6.09 2.91
C GLN A 81 -0.78 -6.77 1.72
N SER A 82 0.54 -6.91 1.77
CA SER A 82 1.33 -7.50 0.70
C SER A 82 1.93 -8.82 1.15
N PHE A 83 1.88 -9.82 0.26
CA PHE A 83 2.39 -11.17 0.51
C PHE A 83 3.45 -11.50 -0.56
N TYR A 84 4.70 -11.52 -0.15
CA TYR A 84 5.84 -11.78 -1.03
C TYR A 84 6.26 -13.24 -0.91
N GLU A 85 5.55 -14.12 -1.62
CA GLU A 85 5.70 -15.58 -1.50
C GLU A 85 6.53 -16.22 -2.61
N PHE A 86 6.87 -15.46 -3.66
CA PHE A 86 7.45 -16.00 -4.90
C PHE A 86 8.93 -15.67 -5.06
N GLY A 87 9.64 -15.43 -3.98
CA GLY A 87 11.03 -15.01 -4.05
C GLY A 87 11.18 -13.50 -4.17
N ALA A 88 12.31 -13.05 -4.72
CA ALA A 88 12.64 -11.62 -4.76
C ALA A 88 11.67 -10.83 -5.62
N THR A 89 11.10 -9.77 -5.05
CA THR A 89 10.18 -8.87 -5.72
C THR A 89 10.66 -7.43 -5.50
N ARG A 90 10.69 -6.67 -6.58
CA ARG A 90 11.08 -5.26 -6.55
C ARG A 90 9.91 -4.42 -7.00
N ILE A 91 9.52 -3.47 -6.19
CA ILE A 91 8.38 -2.61 -6.45
C ILE A 91 8.76 -1.14 -6.31
N LEU A 92 8.15 -0.30 -7.15
CA LEU A 92 8.18 1.15 -7.02
C LEU A 92 6.88 1.57 -6.34
N ASN A 93 6.99 2.28 -5.23
CA ASN A 93 5.86 2.78 -4.48
C ASN A 93 5.87 4.30 -4.49
N VAL A 94 4.75 4.91 -4.87
CA VAL A 94 4.60 6.36 -4.92
C VAL A 94 3.43 6.78 -4.06
N GLY A 95 3.71 7.53 -3.00
CA GLY A 95 2.69 8.20 -2.21
C GLY A 95 2.49 9.62 -2.71
N ILE A 96 1.23 10.07 -2.77
CA ILE A 96 0.87 11.42 -3.17
C ILE A 96 0.02 12.02 -2.08
N SER A 97 0.36 13.25 -1.63
CA SER A 97 -0.38 13.90 -0.58
C SER A 97 -1.86 14.04 -0.95
N LYS A 98 -2.73 13.84 0.03
CA LYS A 98 -4.18 13.96 -0.15
C LYS A 98 -4.56 15.27 -0.81
N ARG A 99 -4.05 16.38 -0.28
CA ARG A 99 -4.35 17.72 -0.78
C ARG A 99 -3.91 17.91 -2.22
N PHE A 100 -2.67 17.51 -2.53
CA PHE A 100 -2.12 17.67 -3.87
C PHE A 100 -2.88 16.84 -4.90
N PHE A 101 -3.18 15.58 -4.59
CA PHE A 101 -3.93 14.69 -5.47
C PHE A 101 -5.33 15.22 -5.75
N GLU A 102 -6.04 15.65 -4.70
CA GLU A 102 -7.41 16.14 -4.82
C GLU A 102 -7.49 17.47 -5.59
N GLN A 103 -6.47 18.32 -5.49
CA GLN A 103 -6.43 19.59 -6.20
C GLN A 103 -6.03 19.46 -7.67
N HIS A 104 -5.11 18.55 -7.99
CA HIS A 104 -4.47 18.51 -9.30
C HIS A 104 -4.86 17.31 -10.16
N TYR A 105 -5.18 16.18 -9.57
CA TYR A 105 -5.47 14.96 -10.32
C TYR A 105 -6.93 14.55 -10.29
N LEU A 106 -7.57 14.64 -9.15
CA LEU A 106 -8.96 14.22 -9.00
C LEU A 106 -9.91 14.95 -9.96
N PRO A 107 -9.78 16.26 -10.21
CA PRO A 107 -10.63 16.95 -11.18
C PRO A 107 -10.47 16.47 -12.63
N LEU A 108 -9.38 15.75 -12.93
CA LEU A 108 -9.13 15.20 -14.28
C LEU A 108 -9.76 13.84 -14.50
N LEU A 109 -10.22 13.20 -13.44
CA LEU A 109 -10.83 11.87 -13.49
C LEU A 109 -12.38 11.93 -13.69
#